data_cd8100174a2c278c3fd47df62c9fa2c5
#
_entry.id   cd8100174a2c278c3fd47df62c9fa2c5
#
_cell.length_a   1.000
_cell.length_b   1.000
_cell.length_c   1.000
_cell.angle_alpha   90.00
_cell.angle_beta   90.00
_cell.angle_gamma   90.00
#
_symmetry.space_group_name_H-M   'P 1'
#
loop_
_entity.id
_entity.type
_entity.pdbx_description
1 polymer ?
#
loop_
_entity_poly.entity_id
_entity_poly.type
_entity_poly.pdbx_seq_one_letter_code
_entity_poly.pdbx_strand_id
1 'polypeptide(L)'
;MSAKPRFVMCICTGQCPGFKSLDLWELINTVRREMDVEYALVHPQLCVDDGDRFLKDYIKDDGLYIIGACDPKMQRKMMKEAFEAVGVDFEKMVIPLDLRNLSTEEAIKKVQEAVEAAK
;
A
#
# COMPACT_ATOMS: atom_id res chain seq x y z
N MET A 1 10.19 -17.40 11.15
CA MET A 1 10.83 -16.43 10.26
C MET A 1 9.82 -15.37 9.86
N SER A 2 10.11 -14.13 10.14
CA SER A 2 9.18 -13.08 9.76
C SER A 2 9.35 -12.76 8.27
N ALA A 3 8.24 -12.73 7.56
CA ALA A 3 8.24 -12.32 6.16
C ALA A 3 8.52 -10.83 6.08
N LYS A 4 9.16 -10.40 4.98
CA LYS A 4 9.35 -8.98 4.73
C LYS A 4 7.98 -8.34 4.44
N PRO A 5 7.79 -7.07 4.81
CA PRO A 5 6.54 -6.41 4.47
C PRO A 5 6.39 -6.26 2.95
N ARG A 6 5.16 -6.24 2.49
CA ARG A 6 4.82 -6.08 1.08
C ARG A 6 4.25 -4.68 0.88
N PHE A 7 4.67 -4.02 -0.18
CA PHE A 7 4.20 -2.67 -0.49
C PHE A 7 3.29 -2.68 -1.71
N VAL A 8 2.09 -2.09 -1.55
CA VAL A 8 1.13 -1.90 -2.64
C VAL A 8 0.78 -0.42 -2.72
N MET A 9 0.89 0.14 -3.90
CA MET A 9 0.51 1.53 -4.16
C MET A 9 -0.77 1.58 -4.97
N CYS A 10 -1.79 2.25 -4.46
CA CYS A 10 -3.02 2.55 -5.17
C CYS A 10 -2.91 3.95 -5.75
N ILE A 11 -2.98 4.08 -7.06
CA ILE A 11 -2.79 5.37 -7.73
C ILE A 11 -4.09 6.06 -8.13
N CYS A 12 -5.21 5.49 -7.73
CA CYS A 12 -6.53 6.07 -7.99
C CYS A 12 -6.70 6.46 -9.48
N THR A 13 -6.45 5.50 -10.38
CA THR A 13 -6.45 5.63 -11.86
C THR A 13 -5.47 6.66 -12.43
N GLY A 14 -4.57 7.17 -11.59
CA GLY A 14 -3.60 8.18 -12.02
C GLY A 14 -4.17 9.58 -12.12
N GLN A 15 -5.43 9.77 -11.76
CA GLN A 15 -6.12 11.05 -11.90
C GLN A 15 -6.37 11.78 -10.58
N CYS A 16 -5.99 11.17 -9.47
CA CYS A 16 -6.17 11.81 -8.18
C CYS A 16 -5.26 13.04 -8.06
N PRO A 17 -5.82 14.24 -7.81
CA PRO A 17 -5.00 15.44 -7.65
C PRO A 17 -3.97 15.33 -6.53
N GLY A 18 -4.22 14.48 -5.53
CA GLY A 18 -3.31 14.28 -4.41
C GLY A 18 -1.98 13.67 -4.80
N PHE A 19 -1.90 13.01 -5.97
CA PHE A 19 -0.65 12.40 -6.44
C PHE A 19 0.03 13.19 -7.55
N LYS A 20 -0.40 14.44 -7.76
CA LYS A 20 0.11 15.27 -8.84
C LYS A 20 1.61 15.57 -8.70
N SER A 21 2.09 15.73 -7.48
CA SER A 21 3.51 16.05 -7.21
C SER A 21 4.37 14.82 -7.02
N LEU A 22 3.81 13.64 -7.20
CA LEU A 22 4.49 12.37 -6.95
C LEU A 22 4.98 11.76 -8.25
N ASP A 23 6.27 11.46 -8.33
CA ASP A 23 6.82 10.62 -9.38
C ASP A 23 6.63 9.17 -8.96
N LEU A 24 5.56 8.57 -9.44
CA LEU A 24 5.18 7.21 -9.05
C LEU A 24 6.27 6.18 -9.35
N TRP A 25 6.88 6.28 -10.52
CA TRP A 25 7.89 5.30 -10.93
C TRP A 25 9.16 5.43 -10.10
N GLU A 26 9.55 6.64 -9.74
CA GLU A 26 10.69 6.84 -8.85
C GLU A 26 10.39 6.25 -7.46
N LEU A 27 9.19 6.49 -6.94
CA LEU A 27 8.79 5.93 -5.65
C LEU A 27 8.84 4.39 -5.67
N ILE A 28 8.17 3.78 -6.64
CA ILE A 28 8.08 2.31 -6.72
C ILE A 28 9.46 1.69 -6.92
N ASN A 29 10.27 2.26 -7.80
CA ASN A 29 11.60 1.72 -8.06
C ASN A 29 12.53 1.87 -6.86
N THR A 30 12.42 2.97 -6.12
CA THR A 30 13.21 3.18 -4.92
C THR A 30 12.82 2.17 -3.84
N VAL A 31 11.51 1.96 -3.64
CA VAL A 31 11.02 1.01 -2.64
C VAL A 31 11.53 -0.40 -2.94
N ARG A 32 11.37 -0.86 -4.17
CA ARG A 32 11.74 -2.25 -4.50
C ARG A 32 13.26 -2.49 -4.51
N ARG A 33 14.06 -1.46 -4.79
CA ARG A 33 15.52 -1.63 -4.90
C ARG A 33 16.27 -1.34 -3.61
N GLU A 34 15.78 -0.39 -2.82
CA GLU A 34 16.54 0.13 -1.68
C GLU A 34 15.93 -0.21 -0.33
N MET A 35 14.71 -0.72 -0.29
CA MET A 35 14.04 -1.04 0.96
C MET A 35 13.87 -2.53 1.14
N ASP A 36 13.78 -2.97 2.39
CA ASP A 36 13.67 -4.38 2.73
C ASP A 36 12.21 -4.85 2.67
N VAL A 37 11.68 -4.92 1.45
CA VAL A 37 10.32 -5.38 1.18
C VAL A 37 10.35 -6.65 0.34
N GLU A 38 9.31 -7.46 0.46
CA GLU A 38 9.16 -8.67 -0.36
C GLU A 38 9.03 -8.30 -1.84
N TYR A 39 8.21 -7.28 -2.13
CA TYR A 39 8.04 -6.70 -3.46
C TYR A 39 7.25 -5.40 -3.34
N ALA A 40 7.20 -4.65 -4.43
CA ALA A 40 6.42 -3.43 -4.53
C ALA A 40 5.51 -3.52 -5.75
N LEU A 41 4.22 -3.30 -5.56
CA LEU A 41 3.21 -3.40 -6.62
C LEU A 41 2.46 -2.09 -6.76
N VAL A 42 1.91 -1.88 -7.96
CA VAL A 42 1.01 -0.75 -8.25
C VAL A 42 -0.32 -1.31 -8.71
N HIS A 43 -1.40 -0.83 -8.14
CA HIS A 43 -2.76 -1.15 -8.60
C HIS A 43 -3.45 0.16 -8.99
N PRO A 44 -4.16 0.20 -10.14
CA PRO A 44 -4.84 1.42 -10.58
C PRO A 44 -5.83 1.98 -9.57
N GLN A 45 -6.61 1.12 -8.92
CA GLN A 45 -7.60 1.59 -7.94
C GLN A 45 -8.10 0.42 -7.10
N LEU A 46 -7.68 0.36 -5.84
CA LEU A 46 -8.02 -0.75 -4.96
C LEU A 46 -9.46 -0.73 -4.43
N CYS A 47 -10.12 0.41 -4.47
CA CYS A 47 -11.44 0.58 -3.87
C CYS A 47 -12.61 0.24 -4.80
N VAL A 48 -12.36 -0.37 -5.94
CA VAL A 48 -13.40 -0.79 -6.89
C VAL A 48 -13.39 -2.31 -7.07
N ASP A 49 -14.33 -2.85 -7.85
CA ASP A 49 -14.54 -4.29 -7.97
C ASP A 49 -13.29 -5.11 -8.32
N ASP A 50 -12.49 -4.66 -9.28
CA ASP A 50 -11.28 -5.39 -9.63
C ASP A 50 -10.21 -5.26 -8.55
N GLY A 51 -10.19 -4.16 -7.80
CA GLY A 51 -9.33 -4.00 -6.65
C GLY A 51 -9.73 -4.96 -5.53
N ASP A 52 -11.02 -5.10 -5.28
CA ASP A 52 -11.54 -6.04 -4.29
C ASP A 52 -11.15 -7.49 -4.65
N ARG A 53 -11.29 -7.88 -5.91
CA ARG A 53 -10.87 -9.21 -6.37
C ARG A 53 -9.37 -9.40 -6.25
N PHE A 54 -8.59 -8.39 -6.62
CA PHE A 54 -7.14 -8.42 -6.48
C PHE A 54 -6.75 -8.67 -5.02
N LEU A 55 -7.35 -7.91 -4.10
CA LEU A 55 -7.05 -8.04 -2.69
C LEU A 55 -7.37 -9.43 -2.16
N LYS A 56 -8.50 -9.99 -2.55
CA LYS A 56 -8.89 -11.34 -2.12
C LYS A 56 -7.89 -12.40 -2.57
N ASP A 57 -7.28 -12.24 -3.74
CA ASP A 57 -6.28 -13.18 -4.23
C ASP A 57 -4.89 -12.91 -3.65
N TYR A 58 -4.61 -11.65 -3.36
CA TYR A 58 -3.29 -11.18 -2.98
C TYR A 58 -3.00 -11.33 -1.48
N ILE A 59 -4.00 -11.10 -0.63
CA ILE A 59 -3.80 -11.08 0.82
C ILE A 59 -3.57 -12.48 1.35
N LYS A 60 -2.49 -12.63 2.12
CA LYS A 60 -2.13 -13.88 2.80
C LYS A 60 -1.95 -13.59 4.29
N ASP A 61 -2.13 -14.60 5.10
CA ASP A 61 -1.99 -14.49 6.56
C ASP A 61 -0.55 -14.82 6.98
N ASP A 62 0.42 -14.28 6.24
CA ASP A 62 1.83 -14.60 6.47
C ASP A 62 2.77 -13.39 6.51
N GLY A 63 2.23 -12.19 6.64
CA GLY A 63 3.09 -11.01 6.72
C GLY A 63 2.31 -9.72 6.76
N LEU A 64 3.04 -8.61 6.75
CA LEU A 64 2.47 -7.27 6.80
C LEU A 64 2.36 -6.68 5.40
N TYR A 65 1.35 -5.84 5.22
CA TYR A 65 1.09 -5.12 3.97
C TYR A 65 1.17 -3.63 4.26
N ILE A 66 2.02 -2.93 3.52
CA ILE A 66 2.09 -1.48 3.57
C ILE A 66 1.34 -0.98 2.34
N ILE A 67 0.24 -0.28 2.55
CA ILE A 67 -0.61 0.19 1.45
C ILE A 67 -0.53 1.71 1.37
N GLY A 68 0.10 2.21 0.31
CA GLY A 68 0.16 3.62 0.03
C GLY A 68 -1.02 4.03 -0.84
N ALA A 69 -1.85 4.93 -0.36
CA ALA A 69 -3.06 5.36 -1.07
C ALA A 69 -3.57 6.68 -0.50
N CYS A 70 -4.86 6.79 -0.32
CA CYS A 70 -5.50 7.95 0.26
C CYS A 70 -5.60 7.82 1.79
N ASP A 71 -6.53 8.54 2.40
CA ASP A 71 -6.75 8.56 3.85
C ASP A 71 -6.84 7.15 4.44
N PRO A 72 -6.09 6.86 5.53
CA PRO A 72 -6.15 5.55 6.18
C PRO A 72 -7.55 5.11 6.60
N LYS A 73 -8.40 6.05 7.01
CA LYS A 73 -9.80 5.74 7.36
C LYS A 73 -10.57 5.25 6.15
N MET A 74 -10.33 5.88 5.00
CA MET A 74 -10.96 5.48 3.74
C MET A 74 -10.44 4.11 3.31
N GLN A 75 -9.15 3.87 3.43
CA GLN A 75 -8.57 2.58 3.10
C GLN A 75 -9.22 1.47 3.93
N ARG A 76 -9.33 1.68 5.24
CA ARG A 76 -9.96 0.71 6.13
C ARG A 76 -11.40 0.44 5.72
N LYS A 77 -12.16 1.48 5.47
CA LYS A 77 -13.57 1.36 5.10
C LYS A 77 -13.75 0.61 3.79
N MET A 78 -12.93 0.91 2.79
CA MET A 78 -13.09 0.36 1.44
C MET A 78 -12.49 -1.03 1.28
N MET A 79 -11.51 -1.39 2.10
CA MET A 79 -10.78 -2.66 1.95
C MET A 79 -11.13 -3.71 3.00
N LYS A 80 -11.82 -3.30 4.06
CA LYS A 80 -12.14 -4.18 5.17
C LYS A 80 -12.85 -5.47 4.74
N GLU A 81 -13.80 -5.36 3.84
CA GLU A 81 -14.56 -6.53 3.37
C GLU A 81 -13.67 -7.56 2.68
N ALA A 82 -12.73 -7.09 1.87
CA ALA A 82 -11.80 -8.00 1.19
C ALA A 82 -10.93 -8.74 2.20
N PHE A 83 -10.45 -8.05 3.22
CA PHE A 83 -9.63 -8.68 4.27
C PHE A 83 -10.45 -9.68 5.09
N GLU A 84 -11.68 -9.30 5.46
CA GLU A 84 -12.56 -10.21 6.20
C GLU A 84 -12.91 -11.45 5.39
N ALA A 85 -13.13 -11.30 4.08
CA ALA A 85 -13.47 -12.41 3.21
C ALA A 85 -12.38 -13.49 3.17
N VAL A 86 -11.13 -13.11 3.36
CA VAL A 86 -10.01 -14.07 3.39
C VAL A 86 -9.54 -14.40 4.81
N GLY A 87 -10.25 -13.91 5.83
CA GLY A 87 -9.95 -14.24 7.22
C GLY A 87 -8.75 -13.50 7.81
N VAL A 88 -8.39 -12.34 7.26
CA VAL A 88 -7.25 -11.56 7.70
C VAL A 88 -7.72 -10.25 8.32
N ASP A 89 -7.17 -9.89 9.49
CA ASP A 89 -7.53 -8.68 10.20
C ASP A 89 -6.77 -7.47 9.62
N PHE A 90 -7.48 -6.55 8.99
CA PHE A 90 -6.91 -5.34 8.41
C PHE A 90 -6.07 -4.55 9.45
N GLU A 91 -6.59 -4.40 10.66
CA GLU A 91 -5.93 -3.60 11.70
C GLU A 91 -4.56 -4.16 12.09
N LYS A 92 -4.42 -5.49 12.06
CA LYS A 92 -3.18 -6.15 12.48
C LYS A 92 -2.17 -6.29 11.33
N MET A 93 -2.66 -6.43 10.10
CA MET A 93 -1.81 -6.82 8.97
C MET A 93 -1.50 -5.68 8.02
N VAL A 94 -2.17 -4.55 8.14
CA VAL A 94 -1.99 -3.43 7.21
C VAL A 94 -1.44 -2.20 7.92
N ILE A 95 -0.43 -1.59 7.29
CA ILE A 95 0.06 -0.26 7.66
C ILE A 95 -0.41 0.68 6.55
N PRO A 96 -1.53 1.40 6.75
CA PRO A 96 -2.05 2.29 5.71
C PRO A 96 -1.31 3.62 5.73
N LEU A 97 -0.87 4.07 4.56
CA LEU A 97 -0.17 5.34 4.41
C LEU A 97 -0.95 6.27 3.49
N ASP A 98 -1.12 7.51 3.92
CA ASP A 98 -1.67 8.56 3.08
C ASP A 98 -0.51 9.24 2.36
N LEU A 99 -0.37 8.99 1.07
CA LEU A 99 0.71 9.55 0.27
C LEU A 99 0.25 10.70 -0.61
N ARG A 100 -0.95 11.22 -0.37
CA ARG A 100 -1.46 12.37 -1.13
C ARG A 100 -0.73 13.65 -0.72
N ASN A 101 -0.59 14.55 -1.70
CA ASN A 101 -0.04 15.90 -1.48
C ASN A 101 1.39 15.90 -0.94
N LEU A 102 2.14 14.86 -1.25
CA LEU A 102 3.54 14.74 -0.85
C LEU A 102 4.44 14.89 -2.08
N SER A 103 5.64 15.38 -1.87
CA SER A 103 6.68 15.28 -2.88
C SER A 103 7.14 13.82 -2.94
N THR A 104 7.86 13.48 -4.01
CA THR A 104 8.39 12.13 -4.14
C THR A 104 9.32 11.78 -2.97
N GLU A 105 10.17 12.71 -2.56
CA GLU A 105 11.08 12.50 -1.43
C GLU A 105 10.34 12.26 -0.12
N GLU A 106 9.29 13.02 0.14
CA GLU A 106 8.47 12.85 1.33
C GLU A 106 7.77 11.50 1.34
N ALA A 107 7.24 11.09 0.19
CA ALA A 107 6.58 9.80 0.06
C ALA A 107 7.56 8.65 0.29
N ILE A 108 8.75 8.72 -0.30
CA ILE A 108 9.80 7.72 -0.11
C ILE A 108 10.16 7.60 1.37
N LYS A 109 10.35 8.72 2.04
CA LYS A 109 10.70 8.74 3.46
C LYS A 109 9.59 8.10 4.29
N LYS A 110 8.34 8.39 3.99
CA LYS A 110 7.21 7.85 4.73
C LYS A 110 7.11 6.34 4.58
N VAL A 111 7.33 5.83 3.36
CA VAL A 111 7.35 4.39 3.12
C VAL A 111 8.52 3.74 3.85
N GLN A 112 9.69 4.37 3.82
CA GLN A 112 10.85 3.84 4.50
C GLN A 112 10.64 3.73 6.01
N GLU A 113 10.03 4.74 6.62
CA GLU A 113 9.70 4.70 8.04
C GLU A 113 8.76 3.54 8.36
N ALA A 114 7.79 3.28 7.50
CA ALA A 114 6.86 2.16 7.67
C ALA A 114 7.57 0.81 7.55
N VAL A 115 8.48 0.68 6.57
CA VAL A 115 9.27 -0.55 6.40
C VAL A 115 10.14 -0.80 7.63
N GLU A 116 10.79 0.23 8.14
CA GLU A 116 11.63 0.10 9.35
C GLU A 116 10.78 -0.29 10.57
N ALA A 117 9.60 0.29 10.70
CA ALA A 117 8.70 -0.02 11.81
C ALA A 117 8.15 -1.45 11.73
N ALA A 118 8.12 -2.03 10.54
CA ALA A 118 7.60 -3.39 10.32
C ALA A 118 8.64 -4.49 10.60
N LYS A 119 9.87 -4.11 10.88
CA LYS A 119 10.94 -5.09 11.16
C LYS A 119 10.89 -5.70 12.55
#